data_4abc2e11e30bef0a7a09a5fa07ba8b21
#
_entry.id   4abc2e11e30bef0a7a09a5fa07ba8b21
#
_cell.length_a   1.000
_cell.length_b   1.000
_cell.length_c   1.000
_cell.angle_alpha   90.00
_cell.angle_beta   90.00
_cell.angle_gamma   90.00
#
_symmetry.space_group_name_H-M   'P 1'
#
loop_
_entity.id
_entity.type
_entity.pdbx_description
1 polymer ?
#
loop_
_entity_poly.entity_id
_entity_poly.type
_entity_poly.pdbx_seq_one_letter_code
_entity_poly.pdbx_strand_id
1 'polypeptide(L)'
;IEGDANGRGFQYPIPTYSITKDFDWSETENNRLLFEMTAKYGTPYFSNYINSDMEPSDVRSMCCRLRLDLRELRKKSGGYFGSGESTGSVGVVTINLPRIAYLSQTPEEFYERLDHIMDVAARSLKTKRTVITRLMDIGLYPYTKHYLGTFANHFSTIGLIGMNEVGLNAKWLRKDLTHPETQAFAKDVLNHMRERLSDYQEQYGDLYNLEATPAESTTYRLAKHDVALYPDIITAAKNPGDTPYYTNSSHLPVGYTADIFDALAIQDELQTLYTSGTVFHAFLGEKLPDWKAAASLVRKIAENFQLPYYTISPTYSICPEHGYLSGEHAVCPQCGKTCEVWSRITGYYRPVQNWNDGKVQEFHDRKTYDIPASHLEGRRLCDRQQEKTSDTAQPTSPSQQDGLFLFTTQTCPNCKIAKRELDKAGLSYQVCDVTQNRDLVDRYGIQQAPTLIVCHDGQVEKLVNASVIKQYITHL
;
A
#
# COMPACT_ATOMS: atom_id res chain seq x y z
N ILE A 1 7.24 6.50 27.25
CA ILE A 1 6.04 7.31 27.54
C ILE A 1 6.40 8.67 28.14
N GLU A 2 7.42 8.75 28.96
CA GLU A 2 7.86 10.02 29.55
C GLU A 2 8.59 10.91 28.53
N GLY A 3 9.30 10.30 27.60
CA GLY A 3 10.14 10.99 26.63
C GLY A 3 11.54 11.31 27.18
N ASP A 4 12.23 12.26 26.51
CA ASP A 4 13.49 12.83 26.99
C ASP A 4 13.26 13.84 28.13
N ALA A 5 14.32 14.46 28.64
CA ALA A 5 14.24 15.47 29.71
C ALA A 5 13.36 16.70 29.35
N ASN A 6 13.06 16.93 28.08
CA ASN A 6 12.19 17.99 27.60
C ASN A 6 10.78 17.49 27.23
N GLY A 7 10.47 16.20 27.46
CA GLY A 7 9.18 15.59 27.12
C GLY A 7 9.01 15.22 25.65
N ARG A 8 10.11 15.22 24.85
CA ARG A 8 10.07 14.71 23.47
C ARG A 8 9.97 13.19 23.50
N GLY A 9 8.98 12.63 22.81
CA GLY A 9 8.86 11.18 22.65
C GLY A 9 10.04 10.59 21.88
N PHE A 10 10.48 9.40 22.30
CA PHE A 10 11.49 8.64 21.55
C PHE A 10 10.89 8.15 20.22
N GLN A 11 11.57 8.47 19.12
CA GLN A 11 11.10 8.15 17.77
C GLN A 11 11.66 6.81 17.26
N TYR A 12 12.73 6.30 17.82
CA TYR A 12 13.40 5.07 17.40
C TYR A 12 13.74 4.18 18.61
N PRO A 13 13.65 2.83 18.44
CA PRO A 13 13.10 2.12 17.28
C PRO A 13 11.60 2.36 17.14
N ILE A 14 11.11 2.36 15.88
CA ILE A 14 9.68 2.48 15.61
C ILE A 14 9.03 1.10 15.82
N PRO A 15 8.15 0.94 16.83
CA PRO A 15 7.52 -0.35 17.08
C PRO A 15 6.37 -0.60 16.11
N THR A 16 6.25 -1.83 15.63
CA THR A 16 5.09 -2.32 14.87
C THR A 16 4.44 -3.45 15.65
N TYR A 17 3.15 -3.32 15.91
CA TYR A 17 2.35 -4.32 16.60
C TYR A 17 1.46 -5.07 15.62
N SER A 18 1.51 -6.40 15.66
CA SER A 18 0.65 -7.28 14.86
C SER A 18 -0.70 -7.43 15.56
N ILE A 19 -1.76 -6.95 14.92
CA ILE A 19 -3.13 -7.13 15.40
C ILE A 19 -3.69 -8.37 14.73
N THR A 20 -3.71 -9.47 15.47
CA THR A 20 -4.19 -10.79 15.07
C THR A 20 -5.56 -11.07 15.68
N LYS A 21 -6.24 -12.14 15.24
CA LYS A 21 -7.55 -12.54 15.79
C LYS A 21 -7.51 -12.90 17.28
N ASP A 22 -6.35 -13.34 17.74
CA ASP A 22 -6.06 -13.71 19.13
C ASP A 22 -5.34 -12.59 19.91
N PHE A 23 -5.31 -11.36 19.38
CA PHE A 23 -4.71 -10.23 20.09
C PHE A 23 -5.41 -10.00 21.44
N ASP A 24 -4.64 -9.97 22.52
CA ASP A 24 -5.14 -9.74 23.86
C ASP A 24 -5.52 -8.26 24.06
N TRP A 25 -6.81 -7.96 24.12
CA TRP A 25 -7.36 -6.63 24.38
C TRP A 25 -7.63 -6.36 25.86
N SER A 26 -7.24 -7.26 26.76
CA SER A 26 -7.45 -7.10 28.21
C SER A 26 -6.65 -5.94 28.80
N GLU A 27 -7.08 -5.47 29.97
CA GLU A 27 -6.46 -4.33 30.68
C GLU A 27 -5.16 -4.75 31.40
N THR A 28 -4.20 -5.32 30.66
CA THR A 28 -2.87 -5.60 31.17
C THR A 28 -2.03 -4.33 31.24
N GLU A 29 -0.99 -4.33 32.07
CA GLU A 29 -0.06 -3.21 32.15
C GLU A 29 0.63 -2.94 30.80
N ASN A 30 1.03 -3.99 30.07
CA ASN A 30 1.64 -3.86 28.75
C ASN A 30 0.70 -3.19 27.73
N ASN A 31 -0.56 -3.60 27.71
CA ASN A 31 -1.56 -3.00 26.82
C ASN A 31 -1.83 -1.55 27.21
N ARG A 32 -1.93 -1.26 28.52
CA ARG A 32 -2.08 0.11 29.00
C ARG A 32 -0.94 0.99 28.52
N LEU A 33 0.31 0.56 28.68
CA LEU A 33 1.50 1.30 28.25
C LEU A 33 1.56 1.48 26.74
N LEU A 34 1.24 0.43 25.97
CA LEU A 34 1.17 0.49 24.50
C LEU A 34 0.19 1.57 24.03
N PHE A 35 -1.03 1.52 24.53
CA PHE A 35 -2.08 2.43 24.08
C PHE A 35 -1.95 3.85 24.69
N GLU A 36 -1.32 3.99 25.86
CA GLU A 36 -0.95 5.30 26.40
C GLU A 36 0.12 5.98 25.52
N MET A 37 1.14 5.26 25.08
CA MET A 37 2.13 5.74 24.12
C MET A 37 1.48 6.10 22.78
N THR A 38 0.52 5.31 22.33
CA THR A 38 -0.25 5.57 21.11
C THR A 38 -1.09 6.83 21.24
N ALA A 39 -1.79 7.00 22.36
CA ALA A 39 -2.63 8.16 22.61
C ALA A 39 -1.84 9.46 22.68
N LYS A 40 -0.67 9.44 23.32
CA LYS A 40 0.15 10.62 23.62
C LYS A 40 1.07 11.01 22.46
N TYR A 41 1.82 10.06 21.93
CA TYR A 41 2.88 10.32 20.95
C TYR A 41 2.63 9.70 19.57
N GLY A 42 1.72 8.73 19.46
CA GLY A 42 1.42 8.09 18.19
C GLY A 42 2.59 7.32 17.57
N THR A 43 3.60 6.93 18.36
CA THR A 43 4.81 6.27 17.85
C THR A 43 4.53 4.92 17.19
N PRO A 44 3.66 4.04 17.77
CA PRO A 44 3.43 2.70 17.23
C PRO A 44 2.71 2.70 15.89
N TYR A 45 3.06 1.69 15.08
CA TYR A 45 2.29 1.25 13.93
C TYR A 45 1.55 -0.05 14.24
N PHE A 46 0.45 -0.26 13.55
CA PHE A 46 -0.38 -1.46 13.68
C PHE A 46 -0.49 -2.17 12.33
N SER A 47 -0.08 -3.44 12.30
CA SER A 47 -0.23 -4.32 11.16
C SER A 47 -1.46 -5.19 11.36
N ASN A 48 -2.43 -5.09 10.44
CA ASN A 48 -3.73 -5.74 10.55
C ASN A 48 -3.71 -7.13 9.91
N TYR A 49 -4.00 -8.16 10.71
CA TYR A 49 -4.15 -9.55 10.29
C TYR A 49 -5.53 -10.14 10.61
N ILE A 50 -6.47 -9.33 11.15
CA ILE A 50 -7.83 -9.80 11.46
C ILE A 50 -8.59 -10.11 10.17
N ASN A 51 -8.60 -9.14 9.22
CA ASN A 51 -9.31 -9.23 7.95
C ASN A 51 -8.35 -9.37 6.76
N SER A 52 -7.17 -9.91 7.00
CA SER A 52 -6.13 -10.13 6.00
C SER A 52 -6.10 -11.60 5.56
N ASP A 53 -5.73 -11.83 4.32
CA ASP A 53 -5.38 -13.14 3.76
C ASP A 53 -3.92 -13.54 4.04
N MET A 54 -3.20 -12.75 4.84
CA MET A 54 -1.79 -12.94 5.19
C MET A 54 -1.64 -13.25 6.67
N GLU A 55 -0.68 -14.10 6.97
CA GLU A 55 -0.25 -14.39 8.34
C GLU A 55 0.95 -13.50 8.74
N PRO A 56 1.17 -13.21 10.04
CA PRO A 56 2.31 -12.44 10.49
C PRO A 56 3.67 -12.99 10.02
N SER A 57 3.75 -14.31 9.82
CA SER A 57 4.94 -14.99 9.29
C SER A 57 5.22 -14.67 7.81
N ASP A 58 4.20 -14.23 7.05
CA ASP A 58 4.32 -13.91 5.63
C ASP A 58 4.84 -12.50 5.36
N VAL A 59 5.10 -11.75 6.43
CA VAL A 59 5.43 -10.34 6.34
C VAL A 59 6.72 -10.04 7.08
N ARG A 60 7.54 -9.18 6.48
CA ARG A 60 8.63 -8.51 7.17
C ARG A 60 8.41 -7.01 7.08
N SER A 61 8.56 -6.35 8.21
CA SER A 61 8.56 -4.89 8.25
C SER A 61 9.96 -4.38 7.91
N MET A 62 10.02 -3.43 6.98
CA MET A 62 11.27 -2.78 6.60
C MET A 62 11.04 -1.29 6.49
N CYS A 63 11.88 -0.48 7.16
CA CYS A 63 11.71 0.97 7.26
C CYS A 63 10.34 1.38 7.83
N CYS A 64 9.92 2.62 7.57
CA CYS A 64 8.74 3.23 8.20
C CYS A 64 7.39 2.72 7.65
N ARG A 65 7.36 1.92 6.58
CA ARG A 65 6.10 1.49 5.91
C ARG A 65 6.22 0.21 5.12
N LEU A 66 7.44 -0.27 4.85
CA LEU A 66 7.63 -1.42 3.98
C LEU A 66 7.14 -2.68 4.69
N ARG A 67 6.04 -3.18 4.17
CA ARG A 67 5.53 -4.50 4.43
C ARG A 67 5.90 -5.36 3.22
N LEU A 68 6.88 -6.24 3.36
CA LEU A 68 7.28 -7.14 2.29
C LEU A 68 6.42 -8.41 2.35
N ASP A 69 5.68 -8.66 1.28
CA ASP A 69 4.96 -9.92 1.10
C ASP A 69 5.95 -11.02 0.70
N LEU A 70 6.20 -11.95 1.61
CA LEU A 70 7.14 -13.04 1.43
C LEU A 70 6.56 -14.25 0.69
N ARG A 71 5.29 -14.23 0.32
CA ARG A 71 4.63 -15.37 -0.37
C ARG A 71 5.32 -15.69 -1.69
N GLU A 72 5.76 -14.68 -2.45
CA GLU A 72 6.53 -14.88 -3.68
C GLU A 72 7.94 -15.46 -3.42
N LEU A 73 8.59 -15.05 -2.33
CA LEU A 73 9.87 -15.65 -1.92
C LEU A 73 9.73 -17.11 -1.52
N ARG A 74 8.67 -17.48 -0.80
CA ARG A 74 8.39 -18.87 -0.43
C ARG A 74 8.12 -19.76 -1.63
N LYS A 75 7.44 -19.25 -2.66
CA LYS A 75 7.24 -19.97 -3.92
C LYS A 75 8.57 -20.27 -4.62
N LYS A 76 9.49 -19.30 -4.70
CA LYS A 76 10.83 -19.48 -5.31
C LYS A 76 11.72 -20.47 -4.54
N SER A 77 11.63 -20.50 -3.23
CA SER A 77 12.52 -21.29 -2.37
C SER A 77 11.98 -22.68 -2.00
N GLY A 78 10.85 -23.10 -2.57
CA GLY A 78 10.24 -24.40 -2.29
C GLY A 78 9.79 -24.58 -0.83
N GLY A 79 9.50 -23.47 -0.11
CA GLY A 79 9.01 -23.51 1.27
C GLY A 79 10.09 -23.67 2.33
N TYR A 80 11.36 -23.50 2.02
CA TYR A 80 12.45 -23.61 2.99
C TYR A 80 12.34 -22.56 4.11
N PHE A 81 12.42 -23.01 5.37
CA PHE A 81 12.54 -22.17 6.55
C PHE A 81 13.75 -21.22 6.39
N GLY A 82 13.56 -19.90 6.64
CA GLY A 82 14.64 -18.91 6.56
C GLY A 82 14.71 -18.10 5.27
N SER A 83 13.94 -18.42 4.22
CA SER A 83 13.96 -17.68 2.95
C SER A 83 13.52 -16.22 3.08
N GLY A 84 12.79 -15.84 4.13
CA GLY A 84 12.37 -14.47 4.42
C GLY A 84 13.34 -13.64 5.27
N GLU A 85 14.42 -14.23 5.80
CA GLU A 85 15.30 -13.53 6.73
C GLU A 85 16.32 -12.63 6.05
N SER A 86 16.65 -12.89 4.78
CA SER A 86 17.62 -12.12 3.97
C SER A 86 16.93 -11.38 2.84
N THR A 87 15.83 -10.66 3.12
CA THR A 87 15.09 -9.88 2.13
C THR A 87 15.23 -8.39 2.37
N GLY A 88 14.93 -7.60 1.33
CA GLY A 88 14.97 -6.15 1.37
C GLY A 88 14.60 -5.55 0.02
N SER A 89 15.02 -4.32 -0.25
CA SER A 89 14.87 -3.67 -1.55
C SER A 89 16.22 -3.23 -2.10
N VAL A 90 16.46 -3.48 -3.38
CA VAL A 90 17.65 -2.98 -4.10
C VAL A 90 17.49 -1.50 -4.49
N GLY A 91 16.27 -1.02 -4.54
CA GLY A 91 15.96 0.37 -4.84
C GLY A 91 14.50 0.59 -5.14
N VAL A 92 14.09 1.85 -5.05
CA VAL A 92 12.72 2.32 -5.32
C VAL A 92 12.76 3.34 -6.44
N VAL A 93 11.85 3.22 -7.42
CA VAL A 93 11.56 4.24 -8.42
C VAL A 93 10.13 4.70 -8.23
N THR A 94 9.93 6.00 -8.06
CA THR A 94 8.60 6.59 -7.85
C THR A 94 8.12 7.26 -9.14
N ILE A 95 6.95 6.86 -9.61
CA ILE A 95 6.33 7.36 -10.83
C ILE A 95 5.49 8.60 -10.53
N ASN A 96 5.67 9.66 -11.33
CA ASN A 96 4.89 10.89 -11.31
C ASN A 96 3.61 10.70 -12.14
N LEU A 97 2.55 10.18 -11.53
CA LEU A 97 1.29 9.92 -12.23
C LEU A 97 0.54 11.21 -12.66
N PRO A 98 0.52 12.30 -11.88
CA PRO A 98 -0.13 13.56 -12.31
C PRO A 98 0.36 14.08 -13.63
N ARG A 99 1.68 14.07 -13.88
CA ARG A 99 2.25 14.50 -15.16
C ARG A 99 1.78 13.59 -16.31
N ILE A 100 1.74 12.29 -16.11
CA ILE A 100 1.24 11.34 -17.12
C ILE A 100 -0.22 11.67 -17.48
N ALA A 101 -1.07 11.85 -16.46
CA ALA A 101 -2.47 12.20 -16.66
C ALA A 101 -2.65 13.55 -17.37
N TYR A 102 -1.89 14.57 -16.98
CA TYR A 102 -1.91 15.89 -17.61
C TYR A 102 -1.57 15.85 -19.11
N LEU A 103 -0.56 15.06 -19.49
CA LEU A 103 -0.08 14.92 -20.86
C LEU A 103 -0.95 14.02 -21.74
N SER A 104 -1.89 13.26 -21.16
CA SER A 104 -2.75 12.31 -21.88
C SER A 104 -4.12 12.92 -22.20
N GLN A 105 -4.65 12.55 -23.37
CA GLN A 105 -5.99 12.99 -23.79
C GLN A 105 -7.05 11.92 -23.44
N THR A 106 -6.66 10.65 -23.46
CA THR A 106 -7.54 9.49 -23.24
C THR A 106 -6.93 8.52 -22.21
N PRO A 107 -7.75 7.62 -21.63
CA PRO A 107 -7.23 6.56 -20.76
C PRO A 107 -6.18 5.67 -21.45
N GLU A 108 -6.37 5.35 -22.74
CA GLU A 108 -5.45 4.49 -23.50
C GLU A 108 -4.08 5.16 -23.62
N GLU A 109 -4.02 6.45 -23.95
CA GLU A 109 -2.77 7.22 -23.99
C GLU A 109 -2.09 7.30 -22.61
N PHE A 110 -2.88 7.38 -21.54
CA PHE A 110 -2.36 7.34 -20.17
C PHE A 110 -1.65 6.00 -19.89
N TYR A 111 -2.29 4.88 -20.21
CA TYR A 111 -1.70 3.55 -20.01
C TYR A 111 -0.46 3.32 -20.88
N GLU A 112 -0.47 3.77 -22.13
CA GLU A 112 0.71 3.68 -23.02
C GLU A 112 1.89 4.44 -22.42
N ARG A 113 1.68 5.65 -21.94
CA ARG A 113 2.74 6.45 -21.28
C ARG A 113 3.19 5.84 -19.96
N LEU A 114 2.25 5.32 -19.18
CA LEU A 114 2.55 4.64 -17.91
C LEU A 114 3.41 3.41 -18.16
N ASP A 115 3.06 2.58 -19.13
CA ASP A 115 3.83 1.38 -19.51
C ASP A 115 5.25 1.74 -19.94
N HIS A 116 5.40 2.76 -20.77
CA HIS A 116 6.72 3.23 -21.20
C HIS A 116 7.58 3.66 -19.99
N ILE A 117 7.04 4.42 -19.05
CA ILE A 117 7.77 4.86 -17.85
C ILE A 117 8.07 3.67 -16.92
N MET A 118 7.13 2.72 -16.76
CA MET A 118 7.37 1.51 -15.99
C MET A 118 8.48 0.63 -16.60
N ASP A 119 8.54 0.50 -17.92
CA ASP A 119 9.62 -0.22 -18.63
C ASP A 119 10.99 0.43 -18.36
N VAL A 120 11.06 1.76 -18.38
CA VAL A 120 12.29 2.50 -18.03
C VAL A 120 12.67 2.27 -16.57
N ALA A 121 11.69 2.32 -15.66
CA ALA A 121 11.90 2.08 -14.22
C ALA A 121 12.41 0.66 -13.95
N ALA A 122 11.77 -0.35 -14.55
CA ALA A 122 12.14 -1.75 -14.39
C ALA A 122 13.55 -2.03 -14.90
N ARG A 123 13.90 -1.50 -16.09
CA ARG A 123 15.25 -1.60 -16.67
C ARG A 123 16.29 -0.88 -15.80
N SER A 124 15.97 0.28 -15.26
CA SER A 124 16.86 1.03 -14.35
C SER A 124 17.14 0.21 -13.08
N LEU A 125 16.13 -0.40 -12.49
CA LEU A 125 16.26 -1.25 -11.30
C LEU A 125 17.05 -2.52 -11.60
N LYS A 126 16.86 -3.14 -12.79
CA LYS A 126 17.68 -4.28 -13.24
C LYS A 126 19.15 -3.89 -13.37
N THR A 127 19.44 -2.76 -13.99
CA THR A 127 20.80 -2.22 -14.12
C THR A 127 21.41 -1.98 -12.75
N LYS A 128 20.68 -1.33 -11.83
CA LYS A 128 21.13 -1.09 -10.47
C LYS A 128 21.46 -2.41 -9.75
N ARG A 129 20.57 -3.41 -9.82
CA ARG A 129 20.78 -4.74 -9.23
C ARG A 129 22.09 -5.36 -9.75
N THR A 130 22.31 -5.34 -11.05
CA THR A 130 23.52 -5.88 -11.66
C THR A 130 24.78 -5.18 -11.14
N VAL A 131 24.77 -3.85 -11.08
CA VAL A 131 25.89 -3.05 -10.59
C VAL A 131 26.20 -3.34 -9.12
N ILE A 132 25.19 -3.28 -8.23
CA ILE A 132 25.43 -3.50 -6.79
C ILE A 132 25.84 -4.94 -6.48
N THR A 133 25.34 -5.93 -7.23
CA THR A 133 25.77 -7.34 -7.08
C THR A 133 27.26 -7.46 -7.44
N ARG A 134 27.69 -6.90 -8.57
CA ARG A 134 29.11 -6.88 -8.96
C ARG A 134 29.96 -6.17 -7.89
N LEU A 135 29.52 -5.04 -7.37
CA LEU A 135 30.26 -4.29 -6.34
C LEU A 135 30.36 -5.10 -5.02
N MET A 136 29.34 -5.87 -4.67
CA MET A 136 29.39 -6.79 -3.53
C MET A 136 30.39 -7.93 -3.76
N ASP A 137 30.42 -8.51 -4.97
CA ASP A 137 31.33 -9.61 -5.31
C ASP A 137 32.79 -9.20 -5.21
N ILE A 138 33.13 -8.00 -5.64
CA ILE A 138 34.49 -7.44 -5.53
C ILE A 138 34.81 -6.88 -4.14
N GLY A 139 33.91 -7.01 -3.16
CA GLY A 139 34.17 -6.69 -1.75
C GLY A 139 33.87 -5.26 -1.32
N LEU A 140 33.20 -4.44 -2.16
CA LEU A 140 32.87 -3.05 -1.80
C LEU A 140 31.85 -2.98 -0.64
N TYR A 141 31.02 -4.02 -0.47
CA TYR A 141 30.00 -4.11 0.60
C TYR A 141 30.31 -5.27 1.55
N PRO A 142 31.37 -5.20 2.37
CA PRO A 142 31.82 -6.33 3.20
C PRO A 142 30.78 -6.76 4.22
N TYR A 143 30.10 -5.83 4.88
CA TYR A 143 29.03 -6.15 5.85
C TYR A 143 27.81 -6.75 5.18
N THR A 144 27.35 -6.15 4.07
CA THR A 144 26.23 -6.67 3.30
C THR A 144 26.51 -8.08 2.80
N LYS A 145 27.71 -8.34 2.29
CA LYS A 145 28.14 -9.68 1.85
C LYS A 145 28.15 -10.68 2.98
N HIS A 146 28.64 -10.26 4.16
CA HIS A 146 28.71 -11.13 5.33
C HIS A 146 27.31 -11.52 5.87
N TYR A 147 26.39 -10.56 5.98
CA TYR A 147 25.08 -10.80 6.61
C TYR A 147 24.00 -11.26 5.61
N LEU A 148 24.01 -10.78 4.38
CA LEU A 148 22.98 -11.09 3.38
C LEU A 148 23.42 -12.12 2.34
N GLY A 149 24.71 -12.21 2.06
CA GLY A 149 25.28 -13.13 1.06
C GLY A 149 24.94 -12.79 -0.39
N THR A 150 23.68 -12.48 -0.67
CA THR A 150 23.16 -12.23 -2.02
C THR A 150 22.00 -11.22 -2.01
N PHE A 151 21.75 -10.57 -3.16
CA PHE A 151 20.55 -9.76 -3.40
C PHE A 151 19.41 -10.52 -4.10
N ALA A 152 19.51 -11.85 -4.26
CA ALA A 152 18.52 -12.65 -4.98
C ALA A 152 17.10 -12.54 -4.38
N ASN A 153 17.01 -12.39 -3.06
CA ASN A 153 15.76 -12.27 -2.32
C ASN A 153 15.31 -10.82 -2.10
N HIS A 154 15.97 -9.84 -2.72
CA HIS A 154 15.62 -8.43 -2.58
C HIS A 154 14.69 -7.99 -3.71
N PHE A 155 13.76 -7.12 -3.39
CA PHE A 155 12.79 -6.58 -4.35
C PHE A 155 13.36 -5.39 -5.13
N SER A 156 12.96 -5.28 -6.38
CA SER A 156 13.02 -4.07 -7.19
C SER A 156 11.66 -3.38 -7.02
N THR A 157 11.62 -2.22 -6.40
CA THR A 157 10.37 -1.58 -5.99
C THR A 157 10.00 -0.45 -6.95
N ILE A 158 8.76 -0.48 -7.45
CA ILE A 158 8.16 0.63 -8.19
C ILE A 158 7.04 1.20 -7.34
N GLY A 159 7.04 2.51 -7.15
CA GLY A 159 6.02 3.22 -6.40
C GLY A 159 5.42 4.36 -7.22
N LEU A 160 4.49 5.07 -6.63
CA LEU A 160 3.75 6.15 -7.27
C LEU A 160 3.43 7.30 -6.31
N ILE A 161 3.15 8.47 -6.88
CA ILE A 161 2.60 9.63 -6.18
C ILE A 161 1.45 10.24 -6.96
N GLY A 162 0.60 10.98 -6.28
CA GLY A 162 -0.36 11.89 -6.88
C GLY A 162 -1.57 11.23 -7.53
N MET A 163 -2.02 10.07 -7.07
CA MET A 163 -3.22 9.43 -7.63
C MET A 163 -4.46 10.34 -7.54
N ASN A 164 -4.56 11.15 -6.50
CA ASN A 164 -5.60 12.16 -6.38
C ASN A 164 -5.54 13.18 -7.53
N GLU A 165 -4.34 13.68 -7.82
CA GLU A 165 -4.11 14.68 -8.87
C GLU A 165 -4.20 14.05 -10.28
N VAL A 166 -4.10 12.72 -10.41
CA VAL A 166 -4.46 12.03 -11.66
C VAL A 166 -5.90 12.32 -12.01
N GLY A 167 -6.84 12.14 -11.07
CA GLY A 167 -8.26 12.41 -11.32
C GLY A 167 -8.51 13.86 -11.74
N LEU A 168 -7.83 14.81 -11.11
CA LEU A 168 -7.97 16.24 -11.40
C LEU A 168 -7.39 16.64 -12.77
N ASN A 169 -6.26 16.05 -13.17
CA ASN A 169 -5.56 16.38 -14.41
C ASN A 169 -6.06 15.56 -15.62
N ALA A 170 -6.60 14.37 -15.40
CA ALA A 170 -7.17 13.51 -16.44
C ALA A 170 -8.37 14.18 -17.11
N LYS A 171 -8.29 14.44 -18.43
CA LYS A 171 -9.32 15.18 -19.18
C LYS A 171 -10.65 14.45 -19.25
N TRP A 172 -10.64 13.14 -19.09
CA TRP A 172 -11.83 12.27 -19.08
C TRP A 172 -12.46 12.10 -17.69
N LEU A 173 -11.81 12.57 -16.60
CA LEU A 173 -12.34 12.48 -15.24
C LEU A 173 -12.68 13.85 -14.65
N ARG A 174 -11.68 14.72 -14.50
CA ARG A 174 -11.80 16.06 -13.89
C ARG A 174 -12.43 16.05 -12.50
N LYS A 175 -12.19 14.98 -11.74
CA LYS A 175 -12.69 14.76 -10.39
C LYS A 175 -11.57 14.21 -9.51
N ASP A 176 -11.55 14.60 -8.25
CA ASP A 176 -10.58 14.10 -7.29
C ASP A 176 -10.88 12.66 -6.84
N LEU A 177 -10.03 12.09 -5.99
CA LEU A 177 -10.14 10.71 -5.52
C LEU A 177 -11.34 10.46 -4.59
N THR A 178 -12.05 11.49 -4.16
CA THR A 178 -13.27 11.34 -3.35
C THR A 178 -14.46 10.85 -4.18
N HIS A 179 -14.38 10.95 -5.51
CA HIS A 179 -15.44 10.55 -6.44
C HIS A 179 -15.30 9.08 -6.88
N PRO A 180 -16.42 8.33 -6.95
CA PRO A 180 -16.41 6.89 -7.30
C PRO A 180 -15.73 6.58 -8.65
N GLU A 181 -15.88 7.43 -9.65
CA GLU A 181 -15.29 7.23 -10.97
C GLU A 181 -13.76 7.30 -10.91
N THR A 182 -13.22 8.23 -10.13
CA THR A 182 -11.77 8.35 -9.92
C THR A 182 -11.24 7.20 -9.05
N GLN A 183 -12.02 6.76 -8.07
CA GLN A 183 -11.67 5.55 -7.28
C GLN A 183 -11.61 4.30 -8.15
N ALA A 184 -12.58 4.12 -9.06
CA ALA A 184 -12.58 3.01 -10.00
C ALA A 184 -11.34 3.05 -10.91
N PHE A 185 -11.05 4.22 -11.49
CA PHE A 185 -9.85 4.41 -12.31
C PHE A 185 -8.56 4.17 -11.53
N ALA A 186 -8.47 4.64 -10.28
CA ALA A 186 -7.31 4.40 -9.41
C ALA A 186 -7.09 2.90 -9.14
N LYS A 187 -8.16 2.13 -8.92
CA LYS A 187 -8.09 0.67 -8.77
C LYS A 187 -7.58 0.01 -10.06
N ASP A 188 -8.08 0.45 -11.21
CA ASP A 188 -7.63 -0.07 -12.51
C ASP A 188 -6.15 0.24 -12.76
N VAL A 189 -5.68 1.44 -12.45
CA VAL A 189 -4.26 1.83 -12.56
C VAL A 189 -3.39 0.97 -11.65
N LEU A 190 -3.77 0.78 -10.37
CA LEU A 190 -3.00 -0.05 -9.44
C LEU A 190 -2.95 -1.52 -9.89
N ASN A 191 -4.05 -2.06 -10.39
CA ASN A 191 -4.07 -3.42 -10.92
C ASN A 191 -3.22 -3.55 -12.18
N HIS A 192 -3.30 -2.60 -13.11
CA HIS A 192 -2.46 -2.56 -14.30
C HIS A 192 -0.97 -2.53 -13.95
N MET A 193 -0.56 -1.66 -13.00
CA MET A 193 0.82 -1.63 -12.52
C MET A 193 1.26 -2.98 -11.93
N ARG A 194 0.39 -3.68 -11.18
CA ARG A 194 0.68 -5.01 -10.64
C ARG A 194 0.87 -6.07 -11.74
N GLU A 195 0.07 -6.02 -12.79
CA GLU A 195 0.25 -6.89 -13.96
C GLU A 195 1.63 -6.67 -14.60
N ARG A 196 1.97 -5.41 -14.86
CA ARG A 196 3.28 -5.07 -15.43
C ARG A 196 4.46 -5.53 -14.56
N LEU A 197 4.33 -5.44 -13.23
CA LEU A 197 5.36 -5.96 -12.32
C LEU A 197 5.51 -7.48 -12.40
N SER A 198 4.41 -8.21 -12.62
CA SER A 198 4.45 -9.65 -12.87
C SER A 198 5.19 -9.99 -14.17
N ASP A 199 4.93 -9.23 -15.24
CA ASP A 199 5.64 -9.37 -16.52
C ASP A 199 7.16 -9.14 -16.34
N TYR A 200 7.55 -8.13 -15.56
CA TYR A 200 8.97 -7.88 -15.28
C TYR A 200 9.61 -8.98 -14.44
N GLN A 201 8.88 -9.62 -13.53
CA GLN A 201 9.38 -10.78 -12.79
C GLN A 201 9.69 -11.95 -13.74
N GLU A 202 8.84 -12.18 -14.73
CA GLU A 202 9.08 -13.19 -15.77
C GLU A 202 10.26 -12.81 -16.67
N GLN A 203 10.28 -11.58 -17.15
CA GLN A 203 11.29 -11.09 -18.09
C GLN A 203 12.69 -11.07 -17.50
N TYR A 204 12.85 -10.64 -16.26
CA TYR A 204 14.15 -10.42 -15.63
C TYR A 204 14.56 -11.49 -14.63
N GLY A 205 13.65 -12.36 -14.19
CA GLY A 205 13.88 -13.39 -13.18
C GLY A 205 14.09 -12.83 -11.76
N ASP A 206 13.84 -11.52 -11.55
CA ASP A 206 14.00 -10.81 -10.28
C ASP A 206 12.65 -10.59 -9.60
N LEU A 207 12.66 -10.24 -8.31
CA LEU A 207 11.47 -9.87 -7.57
C LEU A 207 11.13 -8.40 -7.80
N TYR A 208 9.86 -8.12 -8.11
CA TYR A 208 9.30 -6.77 -8.23
C TYR A 208 8.09 -6.61 -7.33
N ASN A 209 7.88 -5.41 -6.77
CA ASN A 209 6.70 -5.10 -5.98
C ASN A 209 6.24 -3.65 -6.17
N LEU A 210 4.97 -3.39 -5.82
CA LEU A 210 4.31 -2.09 -5.88
C LEU A 210 4.24 -1.47 -4.50
N GLU A 211 4.71 -0.25 -4.36
CA GLU A 211 4.76 0.48 -3.08
C GLU A 211 3.94 1.76 -3.12
N ALA A 212 3.24 2.04 -2.03
CA ALA A 212 2.76 3.39 -1.73
C ALA A 212 3.95 4.23 -1.24
N THR A 213 4.69 4.83 -2.17
CA THR A 213 5.96 5.50 -1.85
C THR A 213 5.82 6.53 -0.72
N PRO A 214 6.64 6.46 0.34
CA PRO A 214 6.69 7.48 1.39
C PRO A 214 7.45 8.73 0.89
N ALA A 215 6.78 9.51 0.06
CA ALA A 215 7.40 10.62 -0.66
C ALA A 215 7.39 11.90 0.17
N GLU A 216 8.47 12.19 0.90
CA GLU A 216 8.62 13.45 1.65
C GLU A 216 8.99 14.62 0.74
N SER A 217 10.17 14.53 0.10
CA SER A 217 10.66 15.58 -0.78
C SER A 217 10.16 15.42 -2.22
N THR A 218 9.86 14.20 -2.63
CA THR A 218 9.51 13.87 -4.03
C THR A 218 8.19 14.50 -4.43
N THR A 219 7.18 14.50 -3.57
CA THR A 219 5.87 15.14 -3.82
C THR A 219 5.99 16.64 -4.06
N TYR A 220 6.82 17.32 -3.26
CA TYR A 220 7.11 18.74 -3.43
C TYR A 220 7.96 19.01 -4.68
N ARG A 221 9.09 18.29 -4.80
CA ARG A 221 10.04 18.54 -5.89
C ARG A 221 9.42 18.32 -7.26
N LEU A 222 8.66 17.22 -7.45
CA LEU A 222 8.03 16.93 -8.74
C LEU A 222 6.90 17.92 -9.04
N ALA A 223 6.06 18.27 -8.07
CA ALA A 223 5.03 19.30 -8.26
C ALA A 223 5.63 20.65 -8.63
N LYS A 224 6.68 21.09 -7.97
CA LYS A 224 7.41 22.34 -8.29
C LYS A 224 7.96 22.37 -9.72
N HIS A 225 8.56 21.25 -10.17
CA HIS A 225 9.04 21.14 -11.54
C HIS A 225 7.89 21.11 -12.55
N ASP A 226 6.80 20.44 -12.22
CA ASP A 226 5.65 20.35 -13.11
C ASP A 226 4.96 21.69 -13.29
N VAL A 227 4.73 22.44 -12.23
CA VAL A 227 4.16 23.80 -12.31
C VAL A 227 5.04 24.76 -13.13
N ALA A 228 6.37 24.60 -13.02
CA ALA A 228 7.30 25.42 -13.82
C ALA A 228 7.24 25.10 -15.33
N LEU A 229 6.98 23.82 -15.70
CA LEU A 229 6.88 23.38 -17.09
C LEU A 229 5.46 23.48 -17.65
N TYR A 230 4.45 23.30 -16.80
CA TYR A 230 3.04 23.24 -17.12
C TYR A 230 2.26 24.10 -16.13
N PRO A 231 2.13 25.42 -16.36
CA PRO A 231 1.56 26.35 -15.37
C PRO A 231 0.10 26.07 -14.99
N ASP A 232 -0.62 25.32 -15.80
CA ASP A 232 -2.04 24.93 -15.61
C ASP A 232 -2.21 23.51 -15.03
N ILE A 233 -1.10 22.82 -14.70
CA ILE A 233 -1.18 21.51 -14.02
C ILE A 233 -1.74 21.69 -12.61
N ILE A 234 -2.70 20.83 -12.25
CA ILE A 234 -3.36 20.89 -10.94
C ILE A 234 -2.53 20.11 -9.93
N THR A 235 -2.21 20.75 -8.81
CA THR A 235 -1.53 20.16 -7.64
C THR A 235 -2.49 20.05 -6.46
N ALA A 236 -2.04 19.47 -5.35
CA ALA A 236 -2.85 19.36 -4.14
C ALA A 236 -3.01 20.68 -3.38
N ALA A 237 -2.18 21.70 -3.66
CA ALA A 237 -2.28 23.02 -3.05
C ALA A 237 -3.63 23.68 -3.37
N LYS A 238 -4.27 24.27 -2.34
CA LYS A 238 -5.67 24.73 -2.43
C LYS A 238 -5.82 26.04 -3.16
N ASN A 239 -4.87 26.97 -3.00
CA ASN A 239 -5.01 28.32 -3.51
C ASN A 239 -3.89 28.67 -4.49
N PRO A 240 -4.14 29.55 -5.46
CA PRO A 240 -3.10 30.11 -6.30
C PRO A 240 -2.03 30.84 -5.43
N GLY A 241 -0.78 30.44 -5.58
CA GLY A 241 0.33 31.00 -4.82
C GLY A 241 0.78 30.16 -3.61
N ASP A 242 -0.02 29.18 -3.20
CA ASP A 242 0.42 28.18 -2.21
C ASP A 242 1.58 27.34 -2.75
N THR A 243 2.40 26.79 -1.87
CA THR A 243 3.51 25.92 -2.25
C THR A 243 2.98 24.64 -2.89
N PRO A 244 3.34 24.32 -4.15
CA PRO A 244 2.81 23.15 -4.84
C PRO A 244 3.34 21.85 -4.25
N TYR A 245 2.46 20.86 -4.11
CA TYR A 245 2.81 19.49 -3.75
C TYR A 245 1.79 18.51 -4.34
N TYR A 246 2.16 17.24 -4.45
CA TYR A 246 1.26 16.15 -4.80
C TYR A 246 0.92 15.31 -3.58
N THR A 247 -0.25 14.71 -3.59
CA THR A 247 -0.68 13.75 -2.57
C THR A 247 0.23 12.52 -2.59
N ASN A 248 0.52 11.96 -1.43
CA ASN A 248 1.27 10.69 -1.37
C ASN A 248 0.47 9.56 -1.99
N SER A 249 1.11 8.78 -2.85
CA SER A 249 0.58 7.53 -3.42
C SER A 249 -0.89 7.67 -3.90
N SER A 250 -1.78 6.83 -3.41
CA SER A 250 -3.23 6.86 -3.61
C SER A 250 -4.00 7.34 -2.38
N HIS A 251 -3.38 8.16 -1.52
CA HIS A 251 -4.06 8.75 -0.38
C HIS A 251 -5.10 9.78 -0.82
N LEU A 252 -6.09 9.99 0.06
CA LEU A 252 -7.05 11.09 -0.09
C LEU A 252 -6.39 12.45 0.07
N PRO A 253 -6.98 13.51 -0.51
CA PRO A 253 -6.60 14.88 -0.17
C PRO A 253 -6.62 15.09 1.34
N VAL A 254 -5.55 15.63 1.89
CA VAL A 254 -5.38 15.76 3.36
C VAL A 254 -6.43 16.66 4.03
N GLY A 255 -7.14 17.45 3.26
CA GLY A 255 -8.22 18.34 3.73
C GLY A 255 -9.64 17.81 3.46
N TYR A 256 -9.82 16.54 3.09
CA TYR A 256 -11.11 16.01 2.65
C TYR A 256 -12.15 15.97 3.76
N THR A 257 -11.93 15.18 4.81
CA THR A 257 -12.93 14.91 5.84
C THR A 257 -12.33 14.96 7.24
N ALA A 258 -13.18 15.27 8.23
CA ALA A 258 -12.86 15.11 9.65
C ALA A 258 -13.34 13.76 10.21
N ASP A 259 -14.13 12.98 9.45
CA ASP A 259 -14.57 11.65 9.82
C ASP A 259 -13.53 10.60 9.37
N ILE A 260 -12.90 9.92 10.34
CA ILE A 260 -11.89 8.92 10.05
C ILE A 260 -12.47 7.70 9.33
N PHE A 261 -13.72 7.31 9.63
CA PHE A 261 -14.32 6.12 9.04
C PHE A 261 -14.78 6.34 7.60
N ASP A 262 -15.18 7.58 7.25
CA ASP A 262 -15.42 7.98 5.88
C ASP A 262 -14.12 7.89 5.04
N ALA A 263 -13.02 8.42 5.57
CA ALA A 263 -11.72 8.30 4.92
C ALA A 263 -11.25 6.84 4.77
N LEU A 264 -11.42 6.03 5.81
CA LEU A 264 -11.07 4.61 5.81
C LEU A 264 -11.90 3.82 4.79
N ALA A 265 -13.20 4.12 4.64
CA ALA A 265 -14.07 3.45 3.69
C ALA A 265 -13.58 3.59 2.23
N ILE A 266 -13.03 4.76 1.87
CA ILE A 266 -12.47 5.00 0.54
C ILE A 266 -11.08 4.35 0.40
N GLN A 267 -10.25 4.43 1.44
CA GLN A 267 -8.87 3.96 1.39
C GLN A 267 -8.73 2.44 1.48
N ASP A 268 -9.71 1.75 2.06
CA ASP A 268 -9.63 0.33 2.40
C ASP A 268 -9.28 -0.55 1.19
N GLU A 269 -10.02 -0.41 0.10
CA GLU A 269 -9.77 -1.20 -1.11
C GLU A 269 -8.49 -0.80 -1.84
N LEU A 270 -8.16 0.50 -1.88
CA LEU A 270 -6.97 0.99 -2.57
C LEU A 270 -5.69 0.51 -1.89
N GLN A 271 -5.67 0.51 -0.55
CA GLN A 271 -4.48 0.14 0.21
C GLN A 271 -4.19 -1.37 0.18
N THR A 272 -5.19 -2.21 -0.05
CA THR A 272 -4.99 -3.65 -0.22
C THR A 272 -4.38 -4.03 -1.58
N LEU A 273 -4.33 -3.12 -2.54
CA LEU A 273 -3.77 -3.37 -3.87
C LEU A 273 -2.25 -3.26 -3.93
N TYR A 274 -1.60 -2.68 -2.93
CA TYR A 274 -0.15 -2.64 -2.87
C TYR A 274 0.43 -3.98 -2.44
N THR A 275 1.50 -4.41 -3.12
CA THR A 275 2.21 -5.66 -2.83
C THR A 275 3.45 -5.44 -1.95
N SER A 276 3.72 -4.18 -1.63
CA SER A 276 4.76 -3.73 -0.71
C SER A 276 4.16 -2.77 0.33
N GLY A 277 4.93 -1.77 0.77
CA GLY A 277 4.53 -0.83 1.81
C GLY A 277 3.34 0.04 1.45
N THR A 278 2.42 0.16 2.39
CA THR A 278 1.37 1.17 2.41
C THR A 278 1.04 1.49 3.87
N VAL A 279 0.46 2.65 4.14
CA VAL A 279 0.03 3.02 5.50
C VAL A 279 -1.12 4.01 5.45
N PHE A 280 -2.06 3.86 6.36
CA PHE A 280 -3.05 4.88 6.66
C PHE A 280 -2.63 5.68 7.89
N HIS A 281 -2.52 6.99 7.75
CA HIS A 281 -2.21 7.91 8.85
C HIS A 281 -3.48 8.56 9.38
N ALA A 282 -3.87 8.22 10.61
CA ALA A 282 -4.93 8.92 11.32
C ALA A 282 -4.37 10.19 11.97
N PHE A 283 -4.35 11.30 11.23
CA PHE A 283 -3.87 12.58 11.76
C PHE A 283 -4.88 13.18 12.71
N LEU A 284 -4.47 13.35 13.97
CA LEU A 284 -5.26 13.97 15.03
C LEU A 284 -4.70 15.35 15.37
N GLY A 285 -5.60 16.29 15.68
CA GLY A 285 -5.20 17.64 16.10
C GLY A 285 -4.51 17.67 17.46
N GLU A 286 -4.82 16.70 18.32
CA GLU A 286 -4.28 16.56 19.66
C GLU A 286 -4.21 15.09 20.10
N LYS A 287 -3.70 14.83 21.31
CA LYS A 287 -3.68 13.49 21.88
C LYS A 287 -5.09 12.94 22.13
N LEU A 288 -5.25 11.62 22.08
CA LEU A 288 -6.49 10.98 22.54
C LEU A 288 -6.67 11.15 24.05
N PRO A 289 -7.92 11.16 24.56
CA PRO A 289 -8.22 11.39 25.97
C PRO A 289 -7.46 10.45 26.91
N ASP A 290 -7.45 9.16 26.58
CA ASP A 290 -6.81 8.11 27.36
C ASP A 290 -6.41 6.91 26.50
N TRP A 291 -5.77 5.93 27.12
CA TRP A 291 -5.34 4.72 26.49
C TRP A 291 -6.49 3.82 26.02
N LYS A 292 -7.66 3.87 26.68
CA LYS A 292 -8.85 3.08 26.29
C LYS A 292 -9.46 3.61 24.99
N ALA A 293 -9.47 4.92 24.81
CA ALA A 293 -9.87 5.54 23.55
C ALA A 293 -8.95 5.12 22.40
N ALA A 294 -7.62 5.09 22.64
CA ALA A 294 -6.67 4.61 21.66
C ALA A 294 -6.85 3.11 21.33
N ALA A 295 -7.00 2.26 22.33
CA ALA A 295 -7.26 0.83 22.16
C ALA A 295 -8.55 0.59 21.37
N SER A 296 -9.63 1.29 21.73
CA SER A 296 -10.92 1.20 21.05
C SER A 296 -10.84 1.61 19.58
N LEU A 297 -10.13 2.71 19.27
CA LEU A 297 -9.96 3.16 17.90
C LEU A 297 -9.14 2.16 17.07
N VAL A 298 -7.99 1.70 17.58
CA VAL A 298 -7.15 0.70 16.93
C VAL A 298 -7.94 -0.58 16.66
N ARG A 299 -8.71 -1.05 17.65
CA ARG A 299 -9.56 -2.24 17.53
C ARG A 299 -10.66 -2.07 16.47
N LYS A 300 -11.38 -0.94 16.50
CA LYS A 300 -12.44 -0.65 15.51
C LYS A 300 -11.90 -0.64 14.10
N ILE A 301 -10.72 -0.05 13.87
CA ILE A 301 -10.08 -0.06 12.54
C ILE A 301 -9.74 -1.50 12.14
N ALA A 302 -9.08 -2.26 13.01
CA ALA A 302 -8.66 -3.62 12.70
C ALA A 302 -9.82 -4.57 12.41
N GLU A 303 -10.92 -4.47 13.18
CA GLU A 303 -12.07 -5.36 13.05
C GLU A 303 -13.00 -5.02 11.87
N ASN A 304 -13.01 -3.77 11.37
CA ASN A 304 -13.96 -3.32 10.36
C ASN A 304 -13.36 -3.04 8.98
N PHE A 305 -12.02 -3.00 8.86
CA PHE A 305 -11.35 -2.67 7.61
C PHE A 305 -10.27 -3.71 7.26
N GLN A 306 -9.97 -3.81 5.97
CA GLN A 306 -8.96 -4.74 5.42
C GLN A 306 -7.59 -4.08 5.24
N LEU A 307 -7.50 -2.74 5.40
CA LEU A 307 -6.24 -2.03 5.20
C LEU A 307 -5.12 -2.68 6.04
N PRO A 308 -3.95 -2.91 5.43
CA PRO A 308 -2.94 -3.77 6.04
C PRO A 308 -2.12 -3.09 7.14
N TYR A 309 -2.04 -1.75 7.15
CA TYR A 309 -1.10 -1.04 8.00
C TYR A 309 -1.57 0.38 8.29
N TYR A 310 -1.60 0.77 9.56
CA TYR A 310 -2.08 2.09 9.97
C TYR A 310 -1.41 2.57 11.27
N THR A 311 -1.53 3.85 11.54
CA THR A 311 -1.03 4.48 12.76
C THR A 311 -1.89 5.65 13.18
N ILE A 312 -2.01 5.85 14.48
CA ILE A 312 -2.65 7.02 15.08
C ILE A 312 -1.57 8.11 15.21
N SER A 313 -1.84 9.30 14.73
CA SER A 313 -0.83 10.35 14.58
C SER A 313 -1.30 11.68 15.22
N PRO A 314 -1.26 11.79 16.56
CA PRO A 314 -1.58 13.05 17.25
C PRO A 314 -0.53 14.13 16.95
N THR A 315 -0.97 15.38 16.93
CA THR A 315 -0.07 16.55 16.94
C THR A 315 0.21 16.95 18.37
N TYR A 316 1.45 17.34 18.67
CA TYR A 316 1.83 17.86 19.98
C TYR A 316 2.94 18.92 19.85
N SER A 317 3.14 19.68 20.89
CA SER A 317 4.18 20.71 20.92
C SER A 317 5.10 20.53 22.11
N ILE A 318 6.35 20.98 21.98
CA ILE A 318 7.36 20.93 23.04
C ILE A 318 7.82 22.34 23.35
N CYS A 319 7.49 22.80 24.56
CA CYS A 319 8.04 24.03 25.10
C CYS A 319 9.40 23.76 25.77
N PRO A 320 10.42 24.61 25.57
CA PRO A 320 11.72 24.41 26.19
C PRO A 320 11.70 24.49 27.73
N GLU A 321 10.68 25.12 28.33
CA GLU A 321 10.54 25.24 29.80
C GLU A 321 9.46 24.34 30.38
N HIS A 322 8.31 24.16 29.67
CA HIS A 322 7.16 23.42 30.20
C HIS A 322 7.03 22.01 29.59
N GLY A 323 7.93 21.63 28.66
CA GLY A 323 7.92 20.30 28.05
C GLY A 323 6.72 20.08 27.12
N TYR A 324 6.08 18.92 27.24
CA TYR A 324 5.00 18.46 26.39
C TYR A 324 3.70 19.25 26.55
N LEU A 325 3.14 19.68 25.41
CA LEU A 325 1.83 20.32 25.29
C LEU A 325 1.00 19.54 24.26
N SER A 326 -0.24 19.21 24.58
CA SER A 326 -1.15 18.54 23.62
C SER A 326 -1.59 19.53 22.54
N GLY A 327 -1.60 19.10 21.29
CA GLY A 327 -2.01 19.91 20.16
C GLY A 327 -0.94 20.84 19.60
N GLU A 328 -1.34 21.65 18.64
CA GLU A 328 -0.48 22.61 17.94
C GLU A 328 -0.39 23.92 18.70
N HIS A 329 0.80 24.24 19.20
CA HIS A 329 1.13 25.49 19.87
C HIS A 329 2.44 26.05 19.31
N ALA A 330 2.38 27.05 18.44
CA ALA A 330 3.57 27.75 17.96
C ALA A 330 4.26 28.52 19.11
N VAL A 331 3.44 28.98 20.08
CA VAL A 331 3.88 29.72 21.25
C VAL A 331 3.28 29.07 22.51
N CYS A 332 4.10 28.91 23.55
CA CYS A 332 3.66 28.31 24.80
C CYS A 332 2.60 29.19 25.50
N PRO A 333 1.43 28.64 25.83
CA PRO A 333 0.37 29.38 26.49
C PRO A 333 0.73 29.80 27.93
N GLN A 334 1.77 29.19 28.53
CA GLN A 334 2.18 29.49 29.92
C GLN A 334 3.28 30.55 30.00
N CYS A 335 4.30 30.48 29.14
CA CYS A 335 5.47 31.38 29.21
C CYS A 335 5.71 32.24 27.97
N GLY A 336 4.92 32.09 26.90
CA GLY A 336 5.08 32.85 25.66
C GLY A 336 6.30 32.50 24.80
N LYS A 337 7.08 31.47 25.15
CA LYS A 337 8.21 31.05 24.35
C LYS A 337 7.78 30.21 23.14
N THR A 338 8.56 30.29 22.05
CA THR A 338 8.36 29.48 20.86
C THR A 338 8.48 28.00 21.19
N CYS A 339 7.53 27.21 20.70
CA CYS A 339 7.49 25.75 20.84
C CYS A 339 7.91 25.05 19.53
N GLU A 340 8.42 23.84 19.67
CA GLU A 340 8.55 22.92 18.54
C GLU A 340 7.20 22.22 18.32
N VAL A 341 6.58 22.41 17.17
CA VAL A 341 5.36 21.66 16.78
C VAL A 341 5.76 20.35 16.15
N TRP A 342 5.36 19.24 16.73
CA TRP A 342 5.68 17.90 16.29
C TRP A 342 4.49 17.24 15.64
N SER A 343 4.67 16.77 14.39
CA SER A 343 3.69 15.96 13.67
C SER A 343 4.41 14.93 12.81
N ARG A 344 3.67 13.90 12.36
CA ARG A 344 4.21 12.89 11.47
C ARG A 344 4.30 13.43 10.05
N ILE A 345 5.52 13.48 9.51
CA ILE A 345 5.73 13.99 8.15
C ILE A 345 5.21 13.00 7.11
N THR A 346 5.76 11.79 7.10
CA THR A 346 5.27 10.66 6.30
C THR A 346 5.45 9.33 7.01
N GLY A 347 6.56 9.06 7.62
CA GLY A 347 6.87 7.80 8.30
C GLY A 347 7.28 7.96 9.76
N TYR A 348 7.71 9.15 10.16
CA TYR A 348 8.21 9.45 11.49
C TYR A 348 7.86 10.88 11.89
N TYR A 349 7.92 11.14 13.19
CA TYR A 349 7.70 12.47 13.74
C TYR A 349 8.93 13.35 13.58
N ARG A 350 8.68 14.61 13.26
CA ARG A 350 9.71 15.64 13.15
C ARG A 350 9.09 17.01 13.43
N PRO A 351 9.83 17.97 14.02
CA PRO A 351 9.35 19.34 14.13
C PRO A 351 8.94 19.89 12.77
N VAL A 352 7.73 20.42 12.66
CA VAL A 352 7.16 20.96 11.41
C VAL A 352 8.05 22.04 10.83
N GLN A 353 8.70 22.83 11.68
CA GLN A 353 9.63 23.89 11.32
C GLN A 353 10.84 23.37 10.49
N ASN A 354 11.12 22.06 10.56
CA ASN A 354 12.25 21.42 9.86
C ASN A 354 11.81 20.67 8.59
N TRP A 355 10.56 20.83 8.15
CA TRP A 355 10.05 20.19 6.94
C TRP A 355 10.39 21.04 5.71
N ASN A 356 10.34 20.42 4.52
CA ASN A 356 10.38 21.19 3.28
C ASN A 356 9.07 21.96 3.05
N ASP A 357 9.13 23.00 2.24
CA ASP A 357 8.01 23.94 2.03
C ASP A 357 6.71 23.24 1.60
N GLY A 358 6.79 22.23 0.70
CA GLY A 358 5.62 21.48 0.26
C GLY A 358 4.99 20.64 1.36
N LYS A 359 5.78 20.09 2.27
CA LYS A 359 5.28 19.35 3.42
C LYS A 359 4.73 20.27 4.51
N VAL A 360 5.28 21.45 4.67
CA VAL A 360 4.72 22.50 5.53
C VAL A 360 3.35 22.93 4.99
N GLN A 361 3.23 23.15 3.67
CA GLN A 361 1.94 23.43 3.03
C GLN A 361 0.94 22.29 3.24
N GLU A 362 1.34 21.05 3.01
CA GLU A 362 0.49 19.87 3.28
C GLU A 362 0.00 19.85 4.72
N PHE A 363 0.86 20.19 5.70
CA PHE A 363 0.49 20.23 7.11
C PHE A 363 -0.59 21.27 7.37
N HIS A 364 -0.46 22.47 6.82
CA HIS A 364 -1.47 23.52 6.92
C HIS A 364 -2.79 23.18 6.24
N ASP A 365 -2.75 22.40 5.17
CA ASP A 365 -3.92 21.92 4.44
C ASP A 365 -4.63 20.76 5.11
N ARG A 366 -3.98 20.08 6.10
CA ARG A 366 -4.54 18.93 6.79
C ARG A 366 -5.79 19.29 7.56
N LYS A 367 -6.84 18.49 7.33
CA LYS A 367 -7.99 18.44 8.22
C LYS A 367 -7.81 17.25 9.15
N THR A 368 -7.64 17.53 10.43
CA THR A 368 -7.47 16.49 11.44
C THR A 368 -8.77 15.77 11.70
N TYR A 369 -8.68 14.47 12.02
CA TYR A 369 -9.86 13.66 12.31
C TYR A 369 -10.42 14.00 13.68
N ASP A 370 -11.73 14.19 13.76
CA ASP A 370 -12.51 14.36 14.99
C ASP A 370 -13.10 13.00 15.39
N ILE A 371 -12.41 12.31 16.31
CA ILE A 371 -12.81 10.95 16.70
C ILE A 371 -14.17 10.89 17.38
N PRO A 372 -14.53 11.82 18.31
CA PRO A 372 -15.85 11.88 18.89
C PRO A 372 -17.00 12.09 17.88
N ALA A 373 -16.74 12.87 16.83
CA ALA A 373 -17.72 13.14 15.77
C ALA A 373 -17.72 12.11 14.64
N SER A 374 -16.77 11.17 14.64
CA SER A 374 -16.66 10.15 13.60
C SER A 374 -17.64 9.00 13.82
N HIS A 375 -18.37 8.59 12.75
CA HIS A 375 -19.40 7.57 12.82
C HIS A 375 -19.08 6.36 11.96
N LEU A 376 -18.94 5.20 12.60
CA LEU A 376 -18.83 3.92 11.91
C LEU A 376 -20.24 3.45 11.51
N GLU A 377 -20.65 3.69 10.27
CA GLU A 377 -21.87 3.10 9.73
C GLU A 377 -21.72 1.59 9.62
N GLY A 378 -22.71 0.84 10.15
CA GLY A 378 -22.73 -0.60 10.40
C GLY A 378 -22.22 -1.53 9.30
N ARG A 379 -20.92 -1.48 9.02
CA ARG A 379 -20.19 -2.46 8.22
C ARG A 379 -19.49 -3.46 9.15
N ARG A 380 -20.17 -4.55 9.48
CA ARG A 380 -19.48 -5.74 9.98
C ARG A 380 -19.00 -6.54 8.78
N LEU A 381 -17.68 -6.62 8.56
CA LEU A 381 -17.08 -7.51 7.55
C LEU A 381 -17.46 -8.99 7.79
N CYS A 382 -17.86 -9.37 9.01
CA CYS A 382 -18.42 -10.67 9.33
C CYS A 382 -19.66 -11.03 8.50
N ASP A 383 -20.47 -10.05 8.10
CA ASP A 383 -21.72 -10.31 7.37
C ASP A 383 -21.45 -10.56 5.88
N ARG A 384 -20.32 -10.06 5.31
CA ARG A 384 -19.94 -10.35 3.92
C ARG A 384 -19.42 -11.77 3.70
N GLN A 385 -18.98 -12.48 4.75
CA GLN A 385 -18.60 -13.89 4.63
C GLN A 385 -19.83 -14.81 4.63
N GLN A 386 -20.97 -14.38 5.17
CA GLN A 386 -22.19 -15.16 5.17
C GLN A 386 -23.02 -15.00 3.87
N GLU A 387 -22.95 -13.87 3.17
CA GLU A 387 -23.62 -13.69 1.87
C GLU A 387 -22.90 -14.41 0.71
N LYS A 388 -21.63 -14.80 0.88
CA LYS A 388 -20.87 -15.59 -0.13
C LYS A 388 -21.03 -17.12 0.01
N THR A 389 -21.79 -17.61 0.99
CA THR A 389 -21.97 -19.05 1.23
C THR A 389 -23.32 -19.61 0.78
N SER A 390 -24.15 -18.84 0.06
CA SER A 390 -25.44 -19.33 -0.43
C SER A 390 -25.49 -19.77 -1.90
N ASP A 391 -24.33 -19.76 -2.63
CA ASP A 391 -24.21 -20.40 -3.93
C ASP A 391 -23.25 -21.59 -3.88
N THR A 392 -23.60 -22.60 -3.08
CA THR A 392 -23.00 -23.93 -3.17
C THR A 392 -23.67 -24.73 -4.27
N ALA A 393 -23.25 -24.51 -5.50
CA ALA A 393 -23.32 -25.57 -6.49
C ALA A 393 -22.20 -26.57 -6.15
N GLN A 394 -22.58 -27.79 -5.83
CA GLN A 394 -21.66 -28.91 -5.62
C GLN A 394 -20.74 -29.07 -6.83
N PRO A 395 -19.44 -29.30 -6.64
CA PRO A 395 -18.55 -29.56 -7.76
C PRO A 395 -18.84 -30.95 -8.33
N THR A 396 -19.52 -30.99 -9.48
CA THR A 396 -19.55 -32.19 -10.32
C THR A 396 -18.17 -32.37 -10.95
N SER A 397 -17.58 -33.54 -10.79
CA SER A 397 -16.32 -33.93 -11.41
C SER A 397 -16.40 -33.73 -12.94
N PRO A 398 -15.51 -32.98 -13.57
CA PRO A 398 -15.53 -32.81 -15.02
C PRO A 398 -15.09 -34.11 -15.72
N SER A 399 -16.06 -34.81 -16.30
CA SER A 399 -15.79 -35.73 -17.40
C SER A 399 -15.32 -34.93 -18.62
N GLN A 400 -14.48 -35.50 -19.49
CA GLN A 400 -13.95 -34.92 -20.74
C GLN A 400 -14.99 -34.05 -21.47
N GLN A 401 -15.14 -32.81 -21.10
CA GLN A 401 -15.99 -31.83 -21.76
C GLN A 401 -15.10 -30.68 -22.22
N ASP A 402 -15.32 -30.22 -23.45
CA ASP A 402 -14.72 -29.01 -23.97
C ASP A 402 -15.09 -27.84 -23.08
N GLY A 403 -14.14 -26.97 -22.78
CA GLY A 403 -14.37 -25.81 -21.91
C GLY A 403 -13.08 -25.15 -21.43
N LEU A 404 -13.27 -24.02 -20.72
CA LEU A 404 -12.21 -23.26 -20.12
C LEU A 404 -12.17 -23.54 -18.62
N PHE A 405 -11.01 -23.95 -18.10
CA PHE A 405 -10.80 -24.22 -16.67
C PHE A 405 -9.72 -23.30 -16.12
N LEU A 406 -10.12 -22.35 -15.28
CA LEU A 406 -9.19 -21.40 -14.67
C LEU A 406 -8.76 -21.89 -13.29
N PHE A 407 -7.50 -22.32 -13.18
CA PHE A 407 -6.89 -22.71 -11.91
C PHE A 407 -6.46 -21.48 -11.12
N THR A 408 -6.96 -21.37 -9.88
CA THR A 408 -6.76 -20.20 -9.03
C THR A 408 -6.38 -20.59 -7.61
N THR A 409 -5.77 -19.66 -6.87
CA THR A 409 -5.68 -19.71 -5.42
C THR A 409 -6.50 -18.57 -4.81
N GLN A 410 -6.99 -18.74 -3.58
CA GLN A 410 -7.83 -17.75 -2.91
C GLN A 410 -7.11 -16.40 -2.73
N THR A 411 -5.80 -16.42 -2.60
CA THR A 411 -4.96 -15.26 -2.29
C THR A 411 -4.23 -14.66 -3.50
N CYS A 412 -4.41 -15.22 -4.69
CA CYS A 412 -3.67 -14.83 -5.89
C CYS A 412 -4.26 -13.55 -6.54
N PRO A 413 -3.53 -12.44 -6.55
CA PRO A 413 -3.98 -11.21 -7.22
C PRO A 413 -4.17 -11.39 -8.73
N ASN A 414 -3.22 -12.08 -9.37
CA ASN A 414 -3.24 -12.35 -10.81
C ASN A 414 -4.43 -13.24 -11.22
N CYS A 415 -4.93 -14.07 -10.31
CA CYS A 415 -6.14 -14.84 -10.54
C CYS A 415 -7.40 -13.96 -10.62
N LYS A 416 -7.46 -12.90 -9.82
CA LYS A 416 -8.55 -11.91 -9.90
C LYS A 416 -8.52 -11.16 -11.23
N ILE A 417 -7.32 -10.86 -11.71
CA ILE A 417 -7.09 -10.19 -12.99
C ILE A 417 -7.55 -11.12 -14.14
N ALA A 418 -7.07 -12.38 -14.16
CA ALA A 418 -7.47 -13.35 -15.16
C ALA A 418 -9.01 -13.54 -15.22
N LYS A 419 -9.67 -13.62 -14.04
CA LYS A 419 -11.13 -13.66 -13.96
C LYS A 419 -11.79 -12.45 -14.60
N ARG A 420 -11.33 -11.26 -14.24
CA ARG A 420 -11.88 -10.00 -14.79
C ARG A 420 -11.74 -9.91 -16.32
N GLU A 421 -10.59 -10.30 -16.87
CA GLU A 421 -10.39 -10.27 -18.33
C GLU A 421 -11.25 -11.31 -19.04
N LEU A 422 -11.41 -12.52 -18.49
CA LEU A 422 -12.33 -13.53 -19.03
C LEU A 422 -13.80 -13.08 -18.93
N ASP A 423 -14.19 -12.45 -17.82
CA ASP A 423 -15.53 -11.89 -17.62
C ASP A 423 -15.83 -10.74 -18.58
N LYS A 424 -14.86 -9.83 -18.82
CA LYS A 424 -14.97 -8.74 -19.81
C LYS A 424 -15.13 -9.26 -21.22
N ALA A 425 -14.48 -10.37 -21.57
CA ALA A 425 -14.59 -11.03 -22.85
C ALA A 425 -15.88 -11.84 -23.02
N GLY A 426 -16.70 -11.95 -21.98
CA GLY A 426 -17.94 -12.73 -22.00
C GLY A 426 -17.72 -14.24 -22.12
N LEU A 427 -16.53 -14.73 -21.77
CA LEU A 427 -16.18 -16.15 -21.88
C LEU A 427 -16.71 -16.92 -20.66
N SER A 428 -17.35 -18.05 -20.91
CA SER A 428 -17.78 -18.96 -19.85
C SER A 428 -16.63 -19.88 -19.46
N TYR A 429 -16.26 -19.91 -18.17
CA TYR A 429 -15.17 -20.73 -17.66
C TYR A 429 -15.48 -21.28 -16.28
N GLN A 430 -14.86 -22.42 -15.94
CA GLN A 430 -14.98 -23.02 -14.61
C GLN A 430 -13.75 -22.63 -13.76
N VAL A 431 -14.02 -22.14 -12.53
CA VAL A 431 -12.95 -21.82 -11.57
C VAL A 431 -12.58 -23.05 -10.76
N CYS A 432 -11.30 -23.45 -10.82
CA CYS A 432 -10.74 -24.55 -10.06
C CYS A 432 -9.77 -24.02 -9.00
N ASP A 433 -10.15 -24.10 -7.71
CA ASP A 433 -9.21 -23.79 -6.64
C ASP A 433 -8.18 -24.92 -6.50
N VAL A 434 -6.89 -24.57 -6.61
CA VAL A 434 -5.78 -25.56 -6.61
C VAL A 434 -5.66 -26.31 -5.29
N THR A 435 -6.18 -25.75 -4.18
CA THR A 435 -6.14 -26.39 -2.87
C THR A 435 -7.24 -27.44 -2.70
N GLN A 436 -8.34 -27.30 -3.43
CA GLN A 436 -9.52 -28.16 -3.35
C GLN A 436 -9.57 -29.19 -4.50
N ASN A 437 -8.86 -28.98 -5.59
CA ASN A 437 -8.92 -29.79 -6.80
C ASN A 437 -7.55 -30.43 -7.13
N ARG A 438 -6.92 -31.09 -6.17
CA ARG A 438 -5.58 -31.69 -6.32
C ARG A 438 -5.48 -32.68 -7.49
N ASP A 439 -6.51 -33.49 -7.70
CA ASP A 439 -6.54 -34.46 -8.81
C ASP A 439 -6.48 -33.78 -10.19
N LEU A 440 -7.10 -32.60 -10.34
CA LEU A 440 -7.03 -31.82 -11.57
C LEU A 440 -5.70 -31.07 -11.70
N VAL A 441 -5.14 -30.61 -10.57
CA VAL A 441 -3.81 -29.98 -10.52
C VAL A 441 -2.74 -30.96 -11.01
N ASP A 442 -2.78 -32.20 -10.53
CA ASP A 442 -1.84 -33.25 -10.93
C ASP A 442 -2.08 -33.67 -12.39
N ARG A 443 -3.35 -33.86 -12.80
CA ARG A 443 -3.74 -34.23 -14.15
C ARG A 443 -3.23 -33.26 -15.22
N TYR A 444 -3.39 -31.96 -15.01
CA TYR A 444 -2.97 -30.91 -15.94
C TYR A 444 -1.58 -30.36 -15.66
N GLY A 445 -0.88 -30.90 -14.66
CA GLY A 445 0.47 -30.47 -14.25
C GLY A 445 0.52 -28.99 -13.91
N ILE A 446 -0.45 -28.49 -13.12
CA ILE A 446 -0.54 -27.06 -12.74
C ILE A 446 0.54 -26.73 -11.72
N GLN A 447 1.48 -25.88 -12.09
CA GLN A 447 2.61 -25.48 -11.24
C GLN A 447 2.43 -24.10 -10.63
N GLN A 448 1.54 -23.27 -11.18
CA GLN A 448 1.27 -21.91 -10.68
C GLN A 448 -0.15 -21.46 -11.03
N ALA A 449 -0.62 -20.40 -10.38
CA ALA A 449 -1.91 -19.77 -10.63
C ALA A 449 -1.73 -18.25 -10.90
N PRO A 450 -2.52 -17.65 -11.82
CA PRO A 450 -3.55 -18.29 -12.63
C PRO A 450 -2.98 -19.15 -13.77
N THR A 451 -3.62 -20.27 -14.02
CA THR A 451 -3.42 -21.05 -15.25
C THR A 451 -4.79 -21.34 -15.86
N LEU A 452 -4.98 -20.99 -17.12
CA LEU A 452 -6.17 -21.33 -17.88
C LEU A 452 -5.87 -22.56 -18.73
N ILE A 453 -6.69 -23.60 -18.58
CA ILE A 453 -6.69 -24.77 -19.43
C ILE A 453 -7.84 -24.59 -20.41
N VAL A 454 -7.51 -24.64 -21.69
CA VAL A 454 -8.45 -24.60 -22.81
C VAL A 454 -8.57 -26.03 -23.36
N CYS A 455 -9.74 -26.63 -23.25
CA CYS A 455 -10.04 -27.95 -23.80
C CYS A 455 -10.95 -27.77 -25.02
N HIS A 456 -10.50 -28.16 -26.19
CA HIS A 456 -11.29 -28.13 -27.41
C HIS A 456 -10.94 -29.32 -28.29
N ASP A 457 -11.95 -30.10 -28.73
CA ASP A 457 -11.80 -31.30 -29.60
C ASP A 457 -10.74 -32.30 -29.09
N GLY A 458 -10.64 -32.48 -27.77
CA GLY A 458 -9.68 -33.39 -27.15
C GLY A 458 -8.23 -32.88 -27.12
N GLN A 459 -7.99 -31.67 -27.59
CA GLN A 459 -6.71 -30.96 -27.39
C GLN A 459 -6.75 -30.13 -26.14
N VAL A 460 -5.63 -30.03 -25.44
CA VAL A 460 -5.48 -29.26 -24.21
C VAL A 460 -4.38 -28.24 -24.41
N GLU A 461 -4.76 -26.97 -24.38
CA GLU A 461 -3.81 -25.85 -24.35
C GLU A 461 -3.70 -25.29 -22.91
N LYS A 462 -2.48 -24.99 -22.49
CA LYS A 462 -2.18 -24.49 -21.15
C LYS A 462 -1.62 -23.07 -21.23
N LEU A 463 -2.39 -22.12 -20.74
CA LEU A 463 -2.05 -20.69 -20.71
C LEU A 463 -1.72 -20.30 -19.27
N VAL A 464 -0.46 -19.98 -19.05
CA VAL A 464 0.07 -19.71 -17.71
C VAL A 464 0.26 -18.20 -17.55
N ASN A 465 -0.20 -17.63 -16.44
CA ASN A 465 -0.22 -16.21 -16.09
C ASN A 465 -1.35 -15.38 -16.72
N ALA A 466 -1.67 -14.27 -16.04
CA ALA A 466 -2.74 -13.35 -16.46
C ALA A 466 -2.44 -12.69 -17.81
N SER A 467 -1.17 -12.36 -18.10
CA SER A 467 -0.74 -11.74 -19.36
C SER A 467 -0.95 -12.65 -20.56
N VAL A 468 -0.58 -13.94 -20.45
CA VAL A 468 -0.77 -14.92 -21.53
C VAL A 468 -2.27 -15.19 -21.74
N ILE A 469 -3.05 -15.28 -20.65
CA ILE A 469 -4.51 -15.41 -20.74
C ILE A 469 -5.13 -14.20 -21.44
N LYS A 470 -4.67 -12.99 -21.12
CA LYS A 470 -5.14 -11.75 -21.78
C LYS A 470 -4.78 -11.70 -23.26
N GLN A 471 -3.55 -12.10 -23.64
CA GLN A 471 -3.16 -12.21 -25.05
C GLN A 471 -4.04 -13.21 -25.80
N TYR A 472 -4.30 -14.37 -25.23
CA TYR A 472 -5.21 -15.35 -25.82
C TYR A 472 -6.61 -14.77 -26.07
N ILE A 473 -7.18 -14.06 -25.08
CA ILE A 473 -8.48 -13.39 -25.18
C ILE A 473 -8.49 -12.33 -26.30
N THR A 474 -7.38 -11.62 -26.51
CA THR A 474 -7.28 -10.57 -27.56
C THR A 474 -7.22 -11.17 -28.96
N HIS A 475 -6.85 -12.45 -29.11
CA HIS A 475 -6.75 -13.16 -30.38
C HIS A 475 -7.95 -14.07 -30.68
N LEU A 476 -8.93 -14.17 -29.76
CA LEU A 476 -10.25 -14.76 -29.98
C LEU A 476 -11.19 -13.80 -30.71
#